data_a85b25f80bf7043af3c0fefc16bfcca5
#
_entry.id   a85b25f80bf7043af3c0fefc16bfcca5
#
_cell.length_a   1.000
_cell.length_b   1.000
_cell.length_c   1.000
_cell.angle_alpha   90.00
_cell.angle_beta   90.00
_cell.angle_gamma   90.00
#
_symmetry.space_group_name_H-M   'P 1'
#
loop_
_entity.id
_entity.type
_entity.pdbx_description
1 polymer ?
#
loop_
_entity_poly.entity_id
_entity_poly.type
_entity_poly.pdbx_seq_one_letter_code
_entity_poly.pdbx_strand_id
1 'polypeptide(L)'
;MKRVVAGLAVVAVLASIGTGVLIWRLSKDPRPAHPEISAYTDGQLTRVGPYQYCQVLNPTDCVTPRTGGELTVDAEHTVQLSVPPAISRAPWVLVRTYEGADVVEEFRPGSRNAVTIPTVDPHRGKLYGFAVQLPTLVRDEDGNEFPVPHAEWSVRTVWP
;
A
#
# COMPACT_ATOMS: atom_id res chain seq x y z
N MET A 1 43.52 6.15 37.24
CA MET A 1 42.10 6.50 37.17
C MET A 1 41.79 7.58 36.12
N LYS A 2 42.41 8.74 36.10
CA LYS A 2 42.10 9.82 35.13
C LYS A 2 42.22 9.41 33.65
N ARG A 3 43.24 8.58 33.28
CA ARG A 3 43.45 8.12 31.90
C ARG A 3 42.39 7.11 31.42
N VAL A 4 41.87 6.30 32.33
CA VAL A 4 40.79 5.32 32.02
C VAL A 4 39.47 6.06 31.79
N VAL A 5 39.18 7.06 32.63
CA VAL A 5 37.95 7.89 32.48
C VAL A 5 37.98 8.69 31.17
N ALA A 6 39.17 9.25 30.80
CA ALA A 6 39.31 9.94 29.53
C ALA A 6 39.12 8.99 28.32
N GLY A 7 39.62 7.76 28.40
CA GLY A 7 39.42 6.74 27.34
C GLY A 7 37.95 6.36 27.17
N LEU A 8 37.22 6.13 28.28
CA LEU A 8 35.81 5.84 28.25
C LEU A 8 34.95 7.00 27.69
N ALA A 9 35.30 8.23 28.04
CA ALA A 9 34.62 9.42 27.50
C ALA A 9 34.79 9.53 25.97
N VAL A 10 35.96 9.27 25.45
CA VAL A 10 36.23 9.29 23.99
C VAL A 10 35.42 8.20 23.28
N VAL A 11 35.38 6.98 23.82
CA VAL A 11 34.59 5.88 23.26
C VAL A 11 33.09 6.21 23.24
N ALA A 12 32.59 6.80 24.33
CA ALA A 12 31.14 7.18 24.41
C ALA A 12 30.81 8.25 23.37
N VAL A 13 31.69 9.25 23.16
CA VAL A 13 31.45 10.29 22.14
C VAL A 13 31.48 9.71 20.74
N LEU A 14 32.45 8.83 20.42
CA LEU A 14 32.52 8.19 19.10
C LEU A 14 31.30 7.29 18.84
N ALA A 15 30.84 6.54 19.83
CA ALA A 15 29.64 5.72 19.73
C ALA A 15 28.40 6.58 19.46
N SER A 16 28.25 7.72 20.19
CA SER A 16 27.13 8.65 20.00
C SER A 16 27.11 9.27 18.59
N ILE A 17 28.28 9.67 18.07
CA ILE A 17 28.42 10.19 16.71
C ILE A 17 28.06 9.11 15.69
N GLY A 18 28.59 7.89 15.85
CA GLY A 18 28.30 6.76 14.97
C GLY A 18 26.80 6.43 14.92
N THR A 19 26.15 6.38 16.07
CA THR A 19 24.70 6.16 16.17
C THR A 19 23.91 7.31 15.51
N GLY A 20 24.29 8.55 15.74
CA GLY A 20 23.66 9.73 15.14
C GLY A 20 23.74 9.71 13.61
N VAL A 21 24.91 9.40 13.05
CA VAL A 21 25.12 9.27 11.59
C VAL A 21 24.32 8.11 11.01
N LEU A 22 24.24 6.98 11.72
CA LEU A 22 23.44 5.82 11.29
C LEU A 22 21.95 6.15 11.25
N ILE A 23 21.41 6.76 12.31
CA ILE A 23 20.01 7.20 12.37
C ILE A 23 19.74 8.20 11.24
N TRP A 24 20.62 9.18 11.04
CA TRP A 24 20.45 10.17 9.99
C TRP A 24 20.45 9.55 8.58
N ARG A 25 21.31 8.55 8.31
CA ARG A 25 21.31 7.81 7.04
C ARG A 25 20.02 7.00 6.84
N LEU A 26 19.56 6.30 7.87
CA LEU A 26 18.30 5.54 7.83
C LEU A 26 17.06 6.44 7.70
N SER A 27 17.14 7.68 8.20
CA SER A 27 16.05 8.65 8.08
C SER A 27 16.01 9.39 6.74
N LYS A 28 17.03 9.21 5.89
CA LYS A 28 17.13 9.85 4.57
C LYS A 28 16.43 9.11 3.44
N ASP A 29 15.84 7.94 3.71
CA ASP A 29 15.00 7.29 2.70
C ASP A 29 13.86 8.24 2.32
N PRO A 30 13.81 8.70 1.07
CA PRO A 30 12.75 9.59 0.62
C PRO A 30 11.43 8.87 0.87
N ARG A 31 10.56 9.47 1.69
CA ARG A 31 9.19 8.96 1.83
C ARG A 31 8.58 8.92 0.43
N PRO A 32 7.90 7.84 0.05
CA PRO A 32 7.24 7.79 -1.25
C PRO A 32 6.32 9.01 -1.39
N ALA A 33 6.33 9.65 -2.54
CA ALA A 33 5.56 10.85 -2.80
C ALA A 33 4.04 10.60 -2.64
N HIS A 34 3.63 9.34 -2.80
CA HIS A 34 2.25 8.86 -2.66
C HIS A 34 2.18 7.68 -1.69
N PRO A 35 1.01 7.43 -1.06
CA PRO A 35 0.85 6.30 -0.18
C PRO A 35 1.04 4.97 -0.93
N GLU A 36 1.65 3.99 -0.25
CA GLU A 36 1.86 2.64 -0.77
C GLU A 36 0.98 1.65 0.00
N ILE A 37 0.42 0.68 -0.70
CA ILE A 37 -0.19 -0.50 -0.09
C ILE A 37 0.85 -1.60 0.11
N SER A 38 0.58 -2.52 1.03
CA SER A 38 1.43 -3.68 1.26
C SER A 38 0.59 -4.95 1.15
N ALA A 39 1.10 -5.94 0.41
CA ALA A 39 0.50 -7.24 0.27
C ALA A 39 1.52 -8.32 0.68
N TYR A 40 1.08 -9.24 1.53
CA TYR A 40 1.92 -10.30 2.07
C TYR A 40 1.24 -11.66 1.90
N THR A 41 2.00 -12.66 1.49
CA THR A 41 1.60 -14.07 1.49
C THR A 41 2.84 -14.96 1.58
N ASP A 42 2.79 -16.05 2.31
CA ASP A 42 3.84 -17.09 2.39
C ASP A 42 5.30 -16.53 2.40
N GLY A 43 5.60 -15.64 3.34
CA GLY A 43 6.94 -15.06 3.49
C GLY A 43 7.31 -13.98 2.45
N GLN A 44 6.46 -13.70 1.47
CA GLN A 44 6.68 -12.67 0.44
C GLN A 44 5.91 -11.40 0.78
N LEU A 45 6.61 -10.27 0.76
CA LEU A 45 6.03 -8.93 0.96
C LEU A 45 6.25 -8.08 -0.29
N THR A 46 5.17 -7.58 -0.85
CA THR A 46 5.20 -6.59 -1.93
C THR A 46 4.64 -5.26 -1.44
N ARG A 47 5.35 -4.15 -1.71
CA ARG A 47 4.87 -2.78 -1.51
C ARG A 47 4.64 -2.15 -2.87
N VAL A 48 3.48 -1.53 -3.02
CA VAL A 48 3.02 -1.05 -4.33
C VAL A 48 2.57 0.39 -4.21
N GLY A 49 3.19 1.27 -4.99
CA GLY A 49 2.75 2.63 -5.20
C GLY A 49 1.50 2.70 -6.10
N PRO A 50 0.92 3.89 -6.29
CA PRO A 50 -0.28 4.03 -7.10
C PRO A 50 0.00 3.74 -8.59
N TYR A 51 -0.93 3.04 -9.22
CA TYR A 51 -1.00 2.91 -10.66
C TYR A 51 -1.40 4.24 -11.31
N GLN A 52 -2.39 4.89 -10.69
CA GLN A 52 -2.88 6.23 -11.02
C GLN A 52 -3.18 7.00 -9.73
N TYR A 53 -2.88 8.30 -9.73
CA TYR A 53 -3.19 9.20 -8.63
C TYR A 53 -3.56 10.57 -9.18
N CYS A 54 -4.83 10.95 -9.04
CA CYS A 54 -5.37 12.23 -9.48
C CYS A 54 -5.64 13.14 -8.27
N GLN A 55 -5.64 14.44 -8.48
CA GLN A 55 -6.06 15.38 -7.45
C GLN A 55 -7.57 15.27 -7.22
N VAL A 56 -8.00 15.24 -5.95
CA VAL A 56 -9.41 15.09 -5.57
C VAL A 56 -10.28 16.24 -6.13
N LEU A 57 -9.73 17.47 -6.13
CA LEU A 57 -10.45 18.67 -6.61
C LEU A 57 -10.31 18.89 -8.12
N ASN A 58 -9.39 18.20 -8.77
CA ASN A 58 -9.19 18.26 -10.22
C ASN A 58 -8.88 16.86 -10.76
N PRO A 59 -9.90 16.04 -11.02
CA PRO A 59 -9.72 14.65 -11.44
C PRO A 59 -9.09 14.49 -12.83
N THR A 60 -8.84 15.58 -13.55
CA THR A 60 -8.08 15.58 -14.82
C THR A 60 -6.58 15.76 -14.60
N ASP A 61 -6.15 16.26 -13.44
CA ASP A 61 -4.74 16.39 -13.07
C ASP A 61 -4.25 15.11 -12.40
N CYS A 62 -3.76 14.19 -13.22
CA CYS A 62 -3.37 12.85 -12.81
C CYS A 62 -1.89 12.60 -13.06
N VAL A 63 -1.25 11.95 -12.08
CA VAL A 63 0.04 11.29 -12.25
C VAL A 63 -0.23 9.80 -12.43
N THR A 64 0.31 9.21 -13.50
CA THR A 64 0.15 7.79 -13.82
C THR A 64 1.50 7.08 -13.82
N PRO A 65 2.07 6.76 -12.64
CA PRO A 65 3.35 6.07 -12.55
C PRO A 65 3.28 4.66 -13.16
N ARG A 66 2.06 4.08 -13.26
CA ARG A 66 1.77 2.72 -13.73
C ARG A 66 2.55 1.66 -12.94
N THR A 67 2.79 1.93 -11.66
CA THR A 67 3.40 0.95 -10.77
C THR A 67 2.38 -0.13 -10.46
N GLY A 68 2.58 -1.32 -10.99
CA GLY A 68 1.83 -2.52 -10.64
C GLY A 68 2.66 -3.40 -9.72
N GLY A 69 2.03 -4.08 -8.76
CA GLY A 69 2.66 -5.12 -7.95
C GLY A 69 2.48 -6.50 -8.57
N GLU A 70 3.43 -7.38 -8.31
CA GLU A 70 3.29 -8.82 -8.54
C GLU A 70 3.49 -9.55 -7.22
N LEU A 71 2.68 -10.59 -7.00
CA LEU A 71 2.74 -11.44 -5.83
C LEU A 71 2.53 -12.89 -6.24
N THR A 72 3.51 -13.74 -5.97
CA THR A 72 3.36 -15.18 -6.21
C THR A 72 2.45 -15.75 -5.11
N VAL A 73 1.44 -16.50 -5.52
CA VAL A 73 0.42 -17.07 -4.62
C VAL A 73 0.23 -18.55 -4.89
N ASP A 74 -0.30 -19.24 -3.90
CA ASP A 74 -0.70 -20.64 -3.99
C ASP A 74 -2.13 -20.84 -3.48
N ALA A 75 -2.61 -22.09 -3.46
CA ALA A 75 -3.96 -22.41 -3.02
C ALA A 75 -4.11 -22.55 -1.48
N GLU A 76 -2.99 -22.59 -0.75
CA GLU A 76 -2.99 -22.88 0.68
C GLU A 76 -2.93 -21.62 1.54
N HIS A 77 -2.29 -20.54 1.02
CA HIS A 77 -2.05 -19.31 1.76
C HIS A 77 -2.94 -18.17 1.25
N THR A 78 -3.41 -17.37 2.18
CA THR A 78 -4.18 -16.15 1.88
C THR A 78 -3.26 -14.95 1.72
N VAL A 79 -3.72 -13.94 0.96
CA VAL A 79 -3.04 -12.65 0.90
C VAL A 79 -3.50 -11.76 2.05
N GLN A 80 -2.55 -11.17 2.77
CA GLN A 80 -2.80 -10.12 3.77
C GLN A 80 -2.54 -8.77 3.13
N LEU A 81 -3.61 -8.04 2.81
CA LEU A 81 -3.53 -6.67 2.32
C LEU A 81 -3.53 -5.69 3.49
N SER A 82 -2.61 -4.73 3.47
CA SER A 82 -2.59 -3.60 4.39
C SER A 82 -2.57 -2.28 3.64
N VAL A 83 -3.45 -1.37 4.04
CA VAL A 83 -3.54 -0.01 3.49
C VAL A 83 -3.12 1.00 4.56
N PRO A 84 -2.31 2.03 4.21
CA PRO A 84 -1.87 3.04 5.17
C PRO A 84 -3.02 3.97 5.59
N PRO A 85 -2.85 4.73 6.70
CA PRO A 85 -3.86 5.68 7.16
C PRO A 85 -4.27 6.74 6.14
N ALA A 86 -3.38 7.07 5.19
CA ALA A 86 -3.70 8.00 4.09
C ALA A 86 -4.81 7.46 3.17
N ILE A 87 -4.97 6.14 3.08
CA ILE A 87 -6.03 5.47 2.34
C ILE A 87 -7.19 5.14 3.27
N SER A 88 -6.96 4.46 4.40
CA SER A 88 -8.02 3.93 5.26
C SER A 88 -8.86 5.00 5.97
N ARG A 89 -8.39 6.24 6.06
CA ARG A 89 -9.18 7.38 6.63
C ARG A 89 -10.21 7.94 5.66
N ALA A 90 -10.13 7.62 4.38
CA ALA A 90 -11.14 7.92 3.37
C ALA A 90 -12.03 6.68 3.11
N PRO A 91 -13.19 6.83 2.43
CA PRO A 91 -13.87 5.70 1.83
C PRO A 91 -12.94 5.05 0.82
N TRP A 92 -12.83 3.72 0.84
CA TRP A 92 -12.01 3.01 -0.12
C TRP A 92 -12.67 1.70 -0.56
N VAL A 93 -12.31 1.23 -1.73
CA VAL A 93 -12.89 0.07 -2.38
C VAL A 93 -11.80 -0.95 -2.65
N LEU A 94 -12.07 -2.22 -2.37
CA LEU A 94 -11.26 -3.35 -2.76
C LEU A 94 -11.97 -4.11 -3.89
N VAL A 95 -11.35 -4.16 -5.04
CA VAL A 95 -11.77 -4.99 -6.16
C VAL A 95 -10.87 -6.23 -6.20
N ARG A 96 -11.45 -7.41 -6.16
CA ARG A 96 -10.75 -8.69 -6.27
C ARG A 96 -11.20 -9.37 -7.56
N THR A 97 -10.26 -9.64 -8.45
CA THR A 97 -10.52 -10.30 -9.73
C THR A 97 -10.22 -11.78 -9.59
N TYR A 98 -11.25 -12.60 -9.62
CA TYR A 98 -11.17 -14.04 -9.65
C TYR A 98 -11.43 -14.57 -11.08
N GLU A 99 -11.12 -15.85 -11.30
CA GLU A 99 -11.30 -16.52 -12.59
C GLU A 99 -12.74 -16.41 -13.14
N GLY A 100 -13.76 -16.52 -12.28
CA GLY A 100 -15.17 -16.52 -12.68
C GLY A 100 -15.87 -15.18 -12.55
N ALA A 101 -15.44 -14.28 -11.68
CA ALA A 101 -16.08 -12.98 -11.47
C ALA A 101 -15.26 -12.06 -10.57
N ASP A 102 -15.49 -10.77 -10.70
CA ASP A 102 -14.97 -9.77 -9.79
C ASP A 102 -15.83 -9.69 -8.51
N VAL A 103 -15.16 -9.36 -7.39
CA VAL A 103 -15.78 -9.09 -6.11
C VAL A 103 -15.39 -7.69 -5.65
N VAL A 104 -16.37 -6.84 -5.45
CA VAL A 104 -16.19 -5.46 -4.99
C VAL A 104 -16.64 -5.36 -3.54
N GLU A 105 -15.77 -4.81 -2.69
CA GLU A 105 -16.05 -4.57 -1.27
C GLU A 105 -15.72 -3.14 -0.90
N GLU A 106 -16.69 -2.42 -0.33
CA GLU A 106 -16.55 -1.02 0.05
C GLU A 106 -16.29 -0.88 1.56
N PHE A 107 -15.37 -0.02 1.92
CA PHE A 107 -15.00 0.25 3.30
C PHE A 107 -15.26 1.71 3.67
N ARG A 108 -15.92 1.90 4.82
CA ARG A 108 -16.13 3.23 5.40
C ARG A 108 -14.83 3.79 5.95
N PRO A 109 -14.69 5.12 6.01
CA PRO A 109 -13.54 5.78 6.62
C PRO A 109 -13.20 5.20 8.00
N GLY A 110 -11.95 4.81 8.21
CA GLY A 110 -11.43 4.30 9.47
C GLY A 110 -11.94 2.92 9.90
N SER A 111 -12.76 2.25 9.10
CA SER A 111 -13.34 0.95 9.48
C SER A 111 -12.34 -0.20 9.43
N ARG A 112 -11.46 -0.21 8.45
CA ARG A 112 -10.43 -1.23 8.26
C ARG A 112 -9.18 -0.66 7.60
N ASN A 113 -8.03 -1.20 7.98
CA ASN A 113 -6.73 -0.93 7.37
C ASN A 113 -6.01 -2.22 6.93
N ALA A 114 -6.63 -3.37 7.17
CA ALA A 114 -6.11 -4.67 6.73
C ALA A 114 -7.28 -5.59 6.34
N VAL A 115 -7.06 -6.39 5.29
CA VAL A 115 -8.03 -7.35 4.75
C VAL A 115 -7.31 -8.63 4.37
N THR A 116 -7.89 -9.76 4.73
CA THR A 116 -7.46 -11.09 4.27
C THR A 116 -8.19 -11.44 2.98
N ILE A 117 -7.45 -11.76 1.92
CA ILE A 117 -7.97 -12.09 0.60
C ILE A 117 -7.69 -13.58 0.35
N PRO A 118 -8.71 -14.43 0.21
CA PRO A 118 -8.52 -15.81 -0.22
C PRO A 118 -7.90 -15.87 -1.62
N THR A 119 -6.91 -16.70 -1.81
CA THR A 119 -6.28 -16.92 -3.13
C THR A 119 -7.13 -17.81 -4.02
N VAL A 120 -7.98 -18.65 -3.42
CA VAL A 120 -8.98 -19.47 -4.09
C VAL A 120 -10.34 -19.23 -3.46
N ASP A 121 -11.31 -18.86 -4.28
CA ASP A 121 -12.72 -18.76 -3.87
C ASP A 121 -13.46 -20.03 -4.37
N PRO A 122 -14.25 -20.73 -3.49
CA PRO A 122 -14.93 -21.96 -3.87
C PRO A 122 -15.91 -21.83 -5.05
N HIS A 123 -16.43 -20.64 -5.30
CA HIS A 123 -17.41 -20.36 -6.34
C HIS A 123 -16.86 -19.60 -7.53
N ARG A 124 -15.69 -18.93 -7.36
CA ARG A 124 -15.11 -18.02 -8.36
C ARG A 124 -13.75 -18.45 -8.87
N GLY A 125 -13.13 -19.47 -8.26
CA GLY A 125 -11.84 -19.99 -8.69
C GLY A 125 -10.65 -19.19 -8.17
N LYS A 126 -9.57 -19.16 -8.92
CA LYS A 126 -8.28 -18.57 -8.58
C LYS A 126 -8.32 -17.04 -8.62
N LEU A 127 -7.64 -16.40 -7.67
CA LEU A 127 -7.42 -14.96 -7.65
C LEU A 127 -6.39 -14.59 -8.73
N TYR A 128 -6.74 -13.70 -9.66
CA TYR A 128 -5.83 -13.18 -10.69
C TYR A 128 -5.20 -11.85 -10.28
N GLY A 129 -5.83 -11.14 -9.35
CA GLY A 129 -5.31 -9.89 -8.82
C GLY A 129 -6.33 -9.15 -7.97
N PHE A 130 -5.90 -8.02 -7.46
CA PHE A 130 -6.77 -7.12 -6.72
C PHE A 130 -6.32 -5.67 -6.88
N ALA A 131 -7.28 -4.75 -6.74
CA ALA A 131 -7.02 -3.33 -6.76
C ALA A 131 -7.64 -2.65 -5.54
N VAL A 132 -6.94 -1.66 -5.01
CA VAL A 132 -7.44 -0.71 -4.01
C VAL A 132 -7.74 0.59 -4.71
N GLN A 133 -8.94 1.13 -4.53
CA GLN A 133 -9.39 2.36 -5.18
C GLN A 133 -9.87 3.37 -4.14
N LEU A 134 -9.55 4.64 -4.37
CA LEU A 134 -10.11 5.77 -3.63
C LEU A 134 -11.15 6.47 -4.51
N PRO A 135 -12.46 6.31 -4.24
CA PRO A 135 -13.49 6.99 -5.00
C PRO A 135 -13.59 8.47 -4.60
N THR A 136 -13.89 9.31 -5.57
CA THR A 136 -14.37 10.67 -5.39
C THR A 136 -15.68 10.85 -6.12
N LEU A 137 -16.51 11.79 -5.68
CA LEU A 137 -17.76 12.11 -6.37
C LEU A 137 -17.49 13.13 -7.48
N VAL A 138 -17.91 12.79 -8.67
CA VAL A 138 -17.89 13.68 -9.84
C VAL A 138 -19.33 13.99 -10.23
N ARG A 139 -19.57 15.21 -10.68
CA ARG A 139 -20.89 15.62 -11.17
C ARG A 139 -20.84 15.75 -12.69
N ASP A 140 -21.82 15.15 -13.37
CA ASP A 140 -22.00 15.30 -14.81
C ASP A 140 -22.67 16.64 -15.19
N GLU A 141 -22.84 16.88 -16.49
CA GLU A 141 -23.48 18.09 -17.02
C GLU A 141 -24.98 18.20 -16.63
N ASP A 142 -25.61 17.06 -16.35
CA ASP A 142 -27.02 16.98 -15.92
C ASP A 142 -27.17 17.15 -14.39
N GLY A 143 -26.05 17.26 -13.64
CA GLY A 143 -26.02 17.45 -12.20
C GLY A 143 -26.08 16.16 -11.38
N ASN A 144 -26.01 14.97 -12.02
CA ASN A 144 -25.95 13.70 -11.32
C ASN A 144 -24.56 13.46 -10.73
N GLU A 145 -24.50 12.96 -9.52
CA GLU A 145 -23.26 12.60 -8.84
C GLU A 145 -23.00 11.10 -8.95
N PHE A 146 -21.78 10.73 -9.33
CA PHE A 146 -21.36 9.35 -9.38
C PHE A 146 -19.90 9.19 -8.90
N PRO A 147 -19.57 8.04 -8.27
CA PRO A 147 -18.22 7.77 -7.79
C PRO A 147 -17.29 7.42 -8.95
N VAL A 148 -16.11 8.06 -8.97
CA VAL A 148 -15.01 7.74 -9.89
C VAL A 148 -13.74 7.52 -9.07
N PRO A 149 -12.94 6.49 -9.34
CA PRO A 149 -11.67 6.32 -8.66
C PRO A 149 -10.69 7.42 -9.06
N HIS A 150 -10.25 8.24 -8.09
CA HIS A 150 -9.20 9.23 -8.30
C HIS A 150 -7.80 8.69 -8.03
N ALA A 151 -7.69 7.57 -7.31
CA ALA A 151 -6.43 6.88 -7.09
C ALA A 151 -6.65 5.36 -7.08
N GLU A 152 -5.68 4.63 -7.63
CA GLU A 152 -5.72 3.18 -7.75
C GLU A 152 -4.34 2.56 -7.51
N TRP A 153 -4.32 1.45 -6.77
CA TRP A 153 -3.18 0.57 -6.56
C TRP A 153 -3.57 -0.83 -7.00
N SER A 154 -2.78 -1.47 -7.85
CA SER A 154 -3.10 -2.81 -8.37
C SER A 154 -1.97 -3.80 -8.13
N VAL A 155 -2.36 -5.03 -7.81
CA VAL A 155 -1.47 -6.17 -7.61
C VAL A 155 -1.98 -7.32 -8.46
N ARG A 156 -1.12 -7.85 -9.33
CA ARG A 156 -1.36 -9.07 -10.09
C ARG A 156 -0.84 -10.27 -9.30
N THR A 157 -1.61 -11.34 -9.25
CA THR A 157 -1.15 -12.60 -8.68
C THR A 157 -0.52 -13.48 -9.76
N VAL A 158 0.58 -14.14 -9.39
CA VAL A 158 1.30 -15.08 -10.26
C VAL A 158 1.19 -16.46 -9.63
N TRP A 159 0.69 -17.41 -10.38
CA TRP A 159 0.57 -18.79 -9.98
C TRP A 159 1.75 -19.60 -10.53
N PRO A 160 2.39 -20.46 -9.73
CA PRO A 160 3.48 -21.35 -10.18
C PRO A 160 3.02 -22.42 -11.16
#